data_bf27cc264599ee1648bf9727f56d088c
#
_entry.id   bf27cc264599ee1648bf9727f56d088c
#
_cell.length_a   1.000
_cell.length_b   1.000
_cell.length_c   1.000
_cell.angle_alpha   90.00
_cell.angle_beta   90.00
_cell.angle_gamma   90.00
#
_symmetry.space_group_name_H-M   'P 1'
#
loop_
_entity.id
_entity.type
_entity.pdbx_description
1 polymer ?
#
loop_
_entity_poly.entity_id
_entity_poly.type
_entity_poly.pdbx_seq_one_letter_code
_entity_poly.pdbx_strand_id
1 'polypeptide(L)'
;MTFKFEVIHQSKKSRARVGVIHTPHGIIETPSFVAVGTNGTLKAIDNVPVEEAGLQLMFCNTYHLIVQPGTAVVAAAGGLHKFMNRKTPIITDSGGFQVFSLAYGTVFEELKSSGKKKHDGSVIKISEEVFVVTGYLAGWLC
;
A
#
# COMPACT_ATOMS: atom_id res chain seq x y z
N MET A 1 11.89 -5.66 17.19
CA MET A 1 12.69 -4.55 16.64
C MET A 1 11.84 -3.31 16.57
N THR A 2 12.37 -2.17 16.98
CA THR A 2 11.65 -0.88 16.92
C THR A 2 11.92 -0.23 15.58
N PHE A 3 10.90 0.38 14.95
CA PHE A 3 11.07 1.19 13.76
C PHE A 3 12.05 2.35 14.03
N LYS A 4 13.10 2.47 13.22
CA LYS A 4 14.14 3.48 13.37
C LYS A 4 14.62 3.96 12.00
N PHE A 5 14.82 5.26 11.85
CA PHE A 5 15.56 5.84 10.73
C PHE A 5 16.93 6.34 11.20
N GLU A 6 17.97 6.01 10.46
CA GLU A 6 19.34 6.40 10.74
C GLU A 6 19.96 7.08 9.52
N VAL A 7 20.52 8.27 9.70
CA VAL A 7 21.28 8.97 8.66
C VAL A 7 22.71 8.47 8.69
N ILE A 8 23.15 7.82 7.62
CA ILE A 8 24.51 7.29 7.48
C ILE A 8 25.47 8.36 6.97
N HIS A 9 25.00 9.18 6.01
CA HIS A 9 25.81 10.25 5.44
C HIS A 9 24.93 11.41 5.00
N GLN A 10 25.41 12.63 5.22
CA GLN A 10 24.79 13.86 4.77
C GLN A 10 25.77 14.68 3.92
N SER A 11 25.31 15.18 2.78
CA SER A 11 26.10 16.04 1.92
C SER A 11 26.46 17.34 2.62
N LYS A 12 27.72 17.76 2.45
CA LYS A 12 28.19 19.09 2.90
C LYS A 12 27.73 20.23 2.00
N LYS A 13 27.28 19.92 0.77
CA LYS A 13 26.94 20.93 -0.25
C LYS A 13 25.41 21.06 -0.48
N SER A 14 24.61 20.17 0.06
CA SER A 14 23.17 20.14 -0.15
C SER A 14 22.45 19.46 1.00
N ARG A 15 21.11 19.37 0.94
CA ARG A 15 20.29 18.61 1.89
C ARG A 15 20.23 17.11 1.59
N ALA A 16 20.95 16.62 0.58
CA ALA A 16 20.97 15.21 0.25
C ALA A 16 21.59 14.38 1.39
N ARG A 17 20.97 13.25 1.67
CA ARG A 17 21.41 12.30 2.68
C ARG A 17 21.19 10.87 2.24
N VAL A 18 22.02 9.99 2.73
CA VAL A 18 21.87 8.54 2.68
C VAL A 18 21.55 8.04 4.06
N GLY A 19 20.60 7.14 4.18
CA GLY A 19 20.18 6.60 5.46
C GLY A 19 19.66 5.18 5.34
N VAL A 20 19.27 4.63 6.48
CA VAL A 20 18.70 3.29 6.61
C VAL A 20 17.44 3.35 7.46
N ILE A 21 16.38 2.71 6.98
CA ILE A 21 15.16 2.48 7.76
C ILE A 21 15.23 1.04 8.28
N HIS A 22 15.16 0.88 9.60
CA HIS A 22 15.06 -0.41 10.26
C HIS A 22 13.60 -0.76 10.49
N THR A 23 13.18 -1.94 10.04
CA THR A 23 11.82 -2.45 10.21
C THR A 23 11.85 -3.87 10.77
N PRO A 24 10.73 -4.40 11.32
CA PRO A 24 10.64 -5.81 11.72
C PRO A 24 10.92 -6.81 10.58
N HIS A 25 10.70 -6.39 9.34
CA HIS A 25 10.86 -7.22 8.14
C HIS A 25 12.18 -6.98 7.38
N GLY A 26 13.11 -6.27 7.98
CA GLY A 26 14.41 -5.98 7.38
C GLY A 26 14.71 -4.50 7.28
N ILE A 27 15.79 -4.19 6.59
CA ILE A 27 16.28 -2.82 6.39
C ILE A 27 15.93 -2.30 4.99
N ILE A 28 15.80 -0.99 4.90
CA ILE A 28 15.60 -0.28 3.63
C ILE A 28 16.68 0.79 3.56
N GLU A 29 17.55 0.68 2.57
CA GLU A 29 18.54 1.69 2.26
C GLU A 29 17.88 2.87 1.53
N THR A 30 18.24 4.09 1.88
CA THR A 30 17.67 5.29 1.27
C THR A 30 18.75 6.19 0.68
N PRO A 31 18.50 6.79 -0.50
CA PRO A 31 17.28 6.73 -1.30
C PRO A 31 17.03 5.36 -1.93
N SER A 32 15.77 4.95 -2.05
CA SER A 32 15.41 3.66 -2.62
C SER A 32 14.19 3.80 -3.53
N PHE A 33 14.04 2.85 -4.46
CA PHE A 33 12.86 2.74 -5.30
C PHE A 33 11.77 1.93 -4.57
N VAL A 34 10.54 2.39 -4.68
CA VAL A 34 9.36 1.70 -4.12
C VAL A 34 8.48 1.24 -5.28
N ALA A 35 8.43 -0.06 -5.52
CA ALA A 35 7.54 -0.60 -6.53
C ALA A 35 6.10 -0.66 -6.03
N VAL A 36 5.14 -0.41 -6.91
CA VAL A 36 3.70 -0.41 -6.57
C VAL A 36 3.08 -1.75 -6.95
N GLY A 37 2.75 -2.54 -5.93
CA GLY A 37 2.00 -3.79 -6.03
C GLY A 37 0.57 -3.59 -5.55
N THR A 38 -0.28 -2.94 -6.33
CA THR A 38 -1.62 -2.48 -5.95
C THR A 38 -2.44 -3.54 -5.21
N ASN A 39 -2.48 -4.78 -5.73
CA ASN A 39 -3.20 -5.91 -5.15
C ASN A 39 -2.25 -6.94 -4.51
N GLY A 40 -1.16 -6.49 -3.92
CA GLY A 40 -0.16 -7.36 -3.30
C GLY A 40 0.78 -8.06 -4.28
N THR A 41 0.84 -7.63 -5.54
CA THR A 41 1.74 -8.18 -6.55
C THR A 41 2.09 -7.13 -7.62
N LEU A 42 3.23 -7.26 -8.26
CA LEU A 42 3.57 -6.53 -9.47
C LEU A 42 2.94 -7.21 -10.69
N LYS A 43 2.61 -6.44 -11.71
CA LYS A 43 2.02 -7.00 -12.94
C LYS A 43 3.03 -7.92 -13.63
N ALA A 44 2.59 -9.14 -13.95
CA ALA A 44 3.32 -10.12 -14.74
C ALA A 44 4.68 -10.58 -14.16
N ILE A 45 4.92 -10.37 -12.87
CA ILE A 45 6.13 -10.84 -12.21
C ILE A 45 5.82 -11.31 -10.78
N ASP A 46 6.38 -12.43 -10.38
CA ASP A 46 6.25 -12.98 -9.03
C ASP A 46 7.11 -12.20 -8.03
N ASN A 47 6.75 -12.26 -6.76
CA ASN A 47 7.46 -11.56 -5.68
C ASN A 47 8.86 -12.13 -5.44
N VAL A 48 9.08 -13.43 -5.63
CA VAL A 48 10.40 -14.05 -5.40
C VAL A 48 11.47 -13.46 -6.32
N PRO A 49 11.32 -13.47 -7.68
CA PRO A 49 12.28 -12.82 -8.56
C PRO A 49 12.47 -11.33 -8.27
N VAL A 50 11.42 -10.65 -7.79
CA VAL A 50 11.48 -9.21 -7.44
C VAL A 50 12.37 -8.98 -6.21
N GLU A 51 12.27 -9.84 -5.21
CA GLU A 51 13.15 -9.80 -4.03
C GLU A 51 14.61 -10.15 -4.39
N GLU A 52 14.82 -11.16 -5.24
CA GLU A 52 16.13 -11.54 -5.75
C GLU A 52 16.80 -10.42 -6.57
N ALA A 53 15.99 -9.62 -7.28
CA ALA A 53 16.45 -8.40 -7.96
C ALA A 53 16.77 -7.24 -7.01
N GLY A 54 16.59 -7.42 -5.69
CA GLY A 54 16.95 -6.43 -4.67
C GLY A 54 15.89 -5.38 -4.36
N LEU A 55 14.61 -5.60 -4.72
CA LEU A 55 13.53 -4.69 -4.32
C LEU A 55 13.29 -4.78 -2.81
N GLN A 56 13.74 -3.76 -2.08
CA GLN A 56 13.68 -3.72 -0.62
C GLN A 56 12.29 -3.37 -0.07
N LEU A 57 11.52 -2.53 -0.79
CA LEU A 57 10.23 -2.03 -0.32
C LEU A 57 9.17 -2.10 -1.43
N MET A 58 8.00 -2.64 -1.11
CA MET A 58 6.84 -2.65 -2.00
C MET A 58 5.68 -1.88 -1.37
N PHE A 59 4.99 -1.10 -2.19
CA PHE A 59 3.79 -0.37 -1.80
C PHE A 59 2.54 -1.13 -2.22
N CYS A 60 1.59 -1.33 -1.30
CA CYS A 60 0.30 -1.96 -1.55
C CYS A 60 -0.85 -1.02 -1.18
N ASN A 61 -1.88 -0.96 -2.02
CA ASN A 61 -3.02 -0.09 -1.78
C ASN A 61 -4.07 -0.78 -0.91
N THR A 62 -4.30 -0.23 0.26
CA THR A 62 -5.27 -0.74 1.24
C THR A 62 -6.67 -0.89 0.66
N TYR A 63 -7.19 0.15 0.00
CA TYR A 63 -8.51 0.12 -0.61
C TYR A 63 -8.67 -1.04 -1.60
N HIS A 64 -7.70 -1.23 -2.50
CA HIS A 64 -7.74 -2.30 -3.50
C HIS A 64 -7.70 -3.69 -2.86
N LEU A 65 -6.91 -3.87 -1.82
CA LEU A 65 -6.83 -5.14 -1.07
C LEU A 65 -8.14 -5.45 -0.30
N ILE A 66 -8.84 -4.43 0.19
CA ILE A 66 -10.15 -4.59 0.82
C ILE A 66 -11.20 -5.04 -0.20
N VAL A 67 -11.20 -4.43 -1.40
CA VAL A 67 -12.14 -4.77 -2.47
C VAL A 67 -11.82 -6.14 -3.05
N GLN A 68 -10.55 -6.44 -3.27
CA GLN A 68 -10.08 -7.71 -3.83
C GLN A 68 -8.63 -7.98 -3.42
N PRO A 69 -8.34 -9.12 -2.75
CA PRO A 69 -9.21 -10.30 -2.55
C PRO A 69 -10.19 -10.17 -1.37
N GLY A 70 -10.10 -9.09 -0.59
CA GLY A 70 -10.85 -8.89 0.64
C GLY A 70 -10.06 -9.24 1.91
N THR A 71 -10.43 -8.59 3.00
CA THR A 71 -9.73 -8.71 4.28
C THR A 71 -9.73 -10.13 4.85
N ALA A 72 -10.85 -10.86 4.67
CA ALA A 72 -10.97 -12.23 5.16
C ALA A 72 -9.96 -13.19 4.50
N VAL A 73 -9.68 -13.02 3.20
CA VAL A 73 -8.70 -13.85 2.48
C VAL A 73 -7.29 -13.57 2.96
N VAL A 74 -6.93 -12.28 3.12
CA VAL A 74 -5.62 -11.87 3.64
C VAL A 74 -5.44 -12.37 5.08
N ALA A 75 -6.52 -12.29 5.89
CA ALA A 75 -6.52 -12.80 7.25
C ALA A 75 -6.28 -14.32 7.31
N ALA A 76 -7.02 -15.08 6.50
CA ALA A 76 -6.89 -16.54 6.43
C ALA A 76 -5.49 -16.98 5.97
N ALA A 77 -4.82 -16.19 5.14
CA ALA A 77 -3.43 -16.41 4.74
C ALA A 77 -2.42 -16.15 5.88
N GLY A 78 -2.85 -15.50 6.97
CA GLY A 78 -1.99 -15.13 8.11
C GLY A 78 -1.27 -13.79 7.94
N GLY A 79 -1.90 -12.85 7.23
CA GLY A 79 -1.43 -11.48 7.02
C GLY A 79 -0.87 -11.21 5.63
N LEU A 80 -0.62 -9.95 5.35
CA LEU A 80 -0.26 -9.48 4.01
C LEU A 80 1.07 -10.07 3.53
N HIS A 81 2.09 -10.16 4.39
CA HIS A 81 3.37 -10.76 4.03
C HIS A 81 3.24 -12.22 3.59
N LYS A 82 2.45 -13.02 4.32
CA LYS A 82 2.20 -14.43 3.96
C LYS A 82 1.34 -14.55 2.71
N PHE A 83 0.30 -13.71 2.58
CA PHE A 83 -0.54 -13.65 1.39
C PHE A 83 0.28 -13.37 0.12
N MET A 84 1.24 -12.46 0.21
CA MET A 84 2.12 -12.08 -0.89
C MET A 84 3.31 -13.03 -1.09
N ASN A 85 3.53 -13.97 -0.19
CA ASN A 85 4.78 -14.74 -0.10
C ASN A 85 6.03 -13.83 -0.09
N ARG A 86 5.95 -12.71 0.65
CA ARG A 86 7.00 -11.69 0.72
C ARG A 86 7.61 -11.65 2.11
N LYS A 87 8.94 -11.53 2.19
CA LYS A 87 9.70 -11.44 3.46
C LYS A 87 10.19 -10.04 3.75
N THR A 88 10.40 -9.23 2.72
CA THR A 88 10.93 -7.88 2.82
C THR A 88 9.83 -6.85 3.14
N PRO A 89 10.19 -5.63 3.57
CA PRO A 89 9.23 -4.62 4.00
C PRO A 89 8.14 -4.30 2.99
N ILE A 90 6.95 -4.02 3.52
CA ILE A 90 5.78 -3.56 2.78
C ILE A 90 5.33 -2.24 3.41
N ILE A 91 4.90 -1.30 2.58
CA ILE A 91 4.21 -0.09 3.00
C ILE A 91 2.79 -0.10 2.42
N THR A 92 1.81 0.32 3.21
CA THR A 92 0.44 0.48 2.76
C THR A 92 -0.04 1.91 2.98
N ASP A 93 -0.98 2.36 2.15
CA ASP A 93 -1.69 3.61 2.36
C ASP A 93 -2.90 3.45 3.28
N SER A 94 -3.57 4.56 3.59
CA SER A 94 -4.85 4.55 4.33
C SER A 94 -6.06 4.21 3.45
N GLY A 95 -5.93 4.28 2.13
CA GLY A 95 -7.03 4.18 1.17
C GLY A 95 -7.99 5.38 1.18
N GLY A 96 -7.72 6.41 1.98
CA GLY A 96 -8.61 7.56 2.16
C GLY A 96 -8.89 8.34 0.89
N PHE A 97 -7.90 8.50 0.02
CA PHE A 97 -8.10 9.17 -1.26
C PHE A 97 -9.08 8.42 -2.16
N GLN A 98 -8.96 7.09 -2.25
CA GLN A 98 -9.85 6.26 -3.06
C GLN A 98 -11.27 6.28 -2.52
N VAL A 99 -11.44 6.20 -1.20
CA VAL A 99 -12.75 6.31 -0.55
C VAL A 99 -13.40 7.65 -0.87
N PHE A 100 -12.68 8.76 -0.68
CA PHE A 100 -13.18 10.10 -0.98
C PHE A 100 -13.50 10.26 -2.47
N SER A 101 -12.58 9.93 -3.35
CA SER A 101 -12.71 10.09 -4.80
C SER A 101 -13.86 9.27 -5.39
N LEU A 102 -14.09 8.04 -4.90
CA LEU A 102 -15.13 7.15 -5.40
C LEU A 102 -16.51 7.41 -4.78
N ALA A 103 -16.54 7.96 -3.57
CA ALA A 103 -17.79 8.25 -2.89
C ALA A 103 -18.47 9.54 -3.34
N TYR A 104 -17.69 10.55 -3.71
CA TYR A 104 -18.23 11.86 -4.12
C TYR A 104 -18.36 12.05 -5.64
N GLY A 105 -18.38 10.94 -6.41
CA GLY A 105 -18.56 10.98 -7.85
C GLY A 105 -17.47 11.84 -8.50
N THR A 106 -16.53 11.22 -9.09
CA THR A 106 -15.34 11.91 -9.58
C THR A 106 -15.70 12.91 -10.67
N VAL A 107 -15.08 14.08 -10.61
CA VAL A 107 -14.86 15.00 -11.75
C VAL A 107 -14.46 14.23 -13.04
N PHE A 108 -13.96 13.02 -12.91
CA PHE A 108 -13.61 12.12 -14.02
C PHE A 108 -14.83 11.46 -14.68
N GLU A 109 -15.93 11.25 -13.98
CA GLU A 109 -17.20 10.79 -14.60
C GLU A 109 -17.94 11.92 -15.27
N GLU A 110 -17.87 13.15 -14.77
CA GLU A 110 -18.37 14.34 -15.47
C GLU A 110 -17.62 14.57 -16.79
N LEU A 111 -16.34 14.29 -16.86
CA LEU A 111 -15.54 14.38 -18.09
C LEU A 111 -15.78 13.20 -19.05
N LYS A 112 -16.29 12.08 -18.57
CA LYS A 112 -16.62 10.87 -19.37
C LYS A 112 -18.10 10.64 -19.60
N SER A 113 -18.99 11.46 -19.04
CA SER A 113 -20.43 11.20 -19.05
C SER A 113 -21.15 11.60 -20.33
N SER A 114 -20.58 11.35 -21.49
CA SER A 114 -21.40 11.22 -22.69
C SER A 114 -21.95 9.79 -22.91
N GLY A 115 -21.90 8.90 -21.92
CA GLY A 115 -22.40 7.53 -22.05
C GLY A 115 -22.84 6.93 -20.72
N LYS A 116 -24.15 6.84 -20.54
CA LYS A 116 -24.85 6.19 -19.42
C LYS A 116 -24.21 4.90 -18.92
N LYS A 117 -23.89 4.84 -17.62
CA LYS A 117 -24.17 3.68 -16.75
C LYS A 117 -24.23 4.15 -15.30
N LYS A 118 -25.46 4.18 -14.73
CA LYS A 118 -25.67 4.18 -13.28
C LYS A 118 -25.08 2.88 -12.74
N HIS A 119 -23.98 2.94 -12.03
CA HIS A 119 -23.59 1.90 -11.09
C HIS A 119 -24.39 2.13 -9.79
N ASP A 120 -25.55 1.46 -9.72
CA ASP A 120 -26.27 1.28 -8.46
C ASP A 120 -25.55 0.16 -7.71
N GLY A 121 -24.70 0.55 -6.78
CA GLY A 121 -23.87 -0.36 -5.99
C GLY A 121 -22.57 0.31 -5.56
N SER A 122 -22.66 1.43 -4.84
CA SER A 122 -21.46 1.94 -4.14
C SER A 122 -21.03 0.92 -3.11
N VAL A 123 -19.93 0.24 -3.38
CA VAL A 123 -19.26 -0.70 -2.46
C VAL A 123 -18.82 0.02 -1.17
N ILE A 124 -18.93 1.35 -1.15
CA ILE A 124 -18.52 2.19 -0.05
C ILE A 124 -19.71 3.01 0.42
N LYS A 125 -20.19 2.71 1.63
CA LYS A 125 -21.04 3.63 2.39
C LYS A 125 -20.12 4.47 3.27
N ILE A 126 -20.07 5.77 3.02
CA ILE A 126 -19.41 6.70 3.93
C ILE A 126 -20.37 6.91 5.10
N SER A 127 -20.02 6.40 6.27
CA SER A 127 -20.62 6.74 7.55
C SER A 127 -19.57 7.43 8.43
N GLU A 128 -19.97 8.06 9.51
CA GLU A 128 -19.04 8.66 10.49
C GLU A 128 -18.06 7.62 11.07
N GLU A 129 -18.31 6.32 10.87
CA GLU A 129 -17.48 5.19 11.29
C GLU A 129 -16.38 4.79 10.29
N VAL A 130 -16.20 5.48 9.17
CA VAL A 130 -15.19 5.16 8.13
C VAL A 130 -13.77 5.15 8.69
N PHE A 131 -13.50 5.83 9.79
CA PHE A 131 -12.23 5.74 10.50
C PHE A 131 -11.90 4.34 11.03
N VAL A 132 -12.88 3.45 11.16
CA VAL A 132 -12.69 2.09 11.69
C VAL A 132 -12.06 1.16 10.64
N VAL A 133 -12.28 1.39 9.34
CA VAL A 133 -11.71 0.55 8.27
C VAL A 133 -10.19 0.69 8.17
N THR A 134 -9.66 1.88 8.42
CA THR A 134 -8.20 2.11 8.45
C THR A 134 -7.52 1.47 9.66
N GLY A 135 -8.24 1.30 10.79
CA GLY A 135 -7.72 0.64 11.97
C GLY A 135 -7.50 -0.87 11.81
N TYR A 136 -8.27 -1.52 10.96
CA TYR A 136 -8.17 -2.98 10.78
C TYR A 136 -6.94 -3.43 10.00
N LEU A 137 -6.44 -2.64 9.07
CA LEU A 137 -5.23 -2.98 8.32
C LEU A 137 -3.95 -2.44 8.97
N ALA A 138 -4.03 -1.33 9.69
CA ALA A 138 -2.90 -0.83 10.47
C ALA A 138 -2.48 -1.77 11.62
N GLY A 139 -3.41 -2.55 12.17
CA GLY A 139 -3.13 -3.59 13.16
C GLY A 139 -2.41 -4.83 12.61
N TRP A 140 -2.22 -4.93 11.29
CA TRP A 140 -1.58 -6.07 10.62
C TRP A 140 -0.14 -5.80 10.19
N LEU A 141 0.36 -4.59 10.42
CA LEU A 141 1.72 -4.18 10.11
C LEU A 141 2.72 -4.45 11.25
N CYS A 142 2.25 -5.02 12.37
CA CYS A 142 3.09 -5.40 13.51
C CYS A 142 3.43 -6.87 13.51
#